data_6143502029bb77a9a966e611574f0e90
#
_entry.id   6143502029bb77a9a966e611574f0e90
#
_cell.length_a   1.000
_cell.length_b   1.000
_cell.length_c   1.000
_cell.angle_alpha   90.00
_cell.angle_beta   90.00
_cell.angle_gamma   90.00
#
_symmetry.space_group_name_H-M   'P 1'
#
loop_
_entity.id
_entity.type
_entity.pdbx_description
1 polymer ?
#
loop_
_entity_poly.entity_id
_entity_poly.type
_entity_poly.pdbx_seq_one_letter_code
_entity_poly.pdbx_strand_id
1 'polypeptide(L)'
;MDNIDNETIKFDCNRGCAVTSDPGSGETVCTYRQGCCKLKDYDWLQGISQEMYDGLFEVRFKNTRKGIYVNTSGQSIRMGDIVVVEAANGHDVGIVTLEGPVVGRQIRCKGLDLEANPPKKIYRRARSFDIEKWQEAISREQDTMIQARRIAAEMGLDMKIGDVEFQGDGTKAIFYYIADGRVDFRQLIKVFAEEFRIRIEMRQIGARQEAGLIGGLGVCGRELCCANFITNFQSITTSAARCQDLSLNPQKLAGQCGKLKCCLNFEVASYQDARSKLPRVNEPLEFEDGPAWLMKTDILRGLMYFSYDKSSLADLYPLSADRVREIQQMNRSGKHPDSLKVVPEPAGPQFVSAVGDDSITRFDKPRNRGRNHGHGRSGRGGRNGRSSDKHGN
;
A
#
# COMPACT_ATOMS: atom_id res chain seq x y z
N MET A 1 -15.98 -0.90 -26.66
CA MET A 1 -16.04 -2.18 -25.93
C MET A 1 -15.60 -3.23 -26.91
N ASP A 2 -14.31 -3.25 -27.17
CA ASP A 2 -13.75 -4.14 -28.17
C ASP A 2 -13.54 -5.50 -27.52
N ASN A 3 -14.14 -6.49 -28.12
CA ASN A 3 -13.97 -7.90 -27.79
C ASN A 3 -12.49 -8.24 -27.86
N ILE A 4 -11.85 -8.36 -26.69
CA ILE A 4 -10.56 -9.04 -26.56
C ILE A 4 -10.92 -10.52 -26.43
N ASP A 5 -11.28 -11.11 -27.58
CA ASP A 5 -11.54 -12.52 -27.70
C ASP A 5 -10.26 -13.31 -27.50
N ASN A 6 -10.29 -14.13 -26.47
CA ASN A 6 -9.60 -15.43 -26.28
C ASN A 6 -8.24 -15.66 -27.00
N GLU A 7 -7.35 -14.66 -27.00
CA GLU A 7 -5.95 -14.92 -27.26
C GLU A 7 -5.36 -15.67 -26.05
N THR A 8 -4.92 -16.88 -26.29
CA THR A 8 -4.34 -17.75 -25.29
C THR A 8 -3.11 -17.07 -24.69
N ILE A 9 -3.25 -16.47 -23.51
CA ILE A 9 -2.13 -15.89 -22.76
C ILE A 9 -1.18 -17.04 -22.46
N LYS A 10 -0.05 -17.09 -23.15
CA LYS A 10 0.93 -18.16 -22.99
C LYS A 10 1.70 -18.06 -21.68
N PHE A 11 1.89 -16.86 -21.15
CA PHE A 11 2.69 -16.65 -19.96
C PHE A 11 2.41 -15.26 -19.32
N ASP A 12 2.16 -15.25 -18.02
CA ASP A 12 2.13 -14.04 -17.20
C ASP A 12 3.39 -14.02 -16.34
N CYS A 13 4.28 -13.08 -16.61
CA CYS A 13 5.57 -13.00 -15.92
C CYS A 13 5.47 -12.38 -14.52
N ASN A 14 4.28 -12.04 -14.03
CA ASN A 14 4.08 -11.25 -12.78
C ASN A 14 4.88 -9.95 -12.71
N ARG A 15 5.44 -9.53 -13.84
CA ARG A 15 6.26 -8.31 -13.97
C ARG A 15 5.55 -7.19 -14.71
N GLY A 16 4.27 -7.40 -15.03
CA GLY A 16 3.41 -6.40 -15.63
C GLY A 16 3.26 -6.51 -17.13
N CYS A 17 3.71 -7.60 -17.73
CA CYS A 17 3.46 -7.89 -19.14
C CYS A 17 2.74 -9.24 -19.29
N ALA A 18 1.90 -9.32 -20.29
CA ALA A 18 1.37 -10.58 -20.79
C ALA A 18 2.01 -10.86 -22.16
N VAL A 19 2.35 -12.12 -22.40
CA VAL A 19 2.92 -12.56 -23.65
C VAL A 19 1.83 -13.27 -24.46
N THR A 20 1.55 -12.73 -25.63
CA THR A 20 0.58 -13.27 -26.57
C THR A 20 1.28 -13.67 -27.87
N SER A 21 0.73 -14.60 -28.60
CA SER A 21 1.15 -14.85 -29.98
C SER A 21 0.31 -13.98 -30.91
N ASP A 22 0.95 -13.29 -31.83
CA ASP A 22 0.23 -12.59 -32.89
C ASP A 22 -0.43 -13.63 -33.80
N PRO A 23 -1.76 -13.60 -33.97
CA PRO A 23 -2.48 -14.61 -34.80
C PRO A 23 -2.10 -14.56 -36.28
N GLY A 24 -1.49 -13.46 -36.75
CA GLY A 24 -1.11 -13.31 -38.17
C GLY A 24 0.31 -13.74 -38.50
N SER A 25 1.28 -13.52 -37.62
CA SER A 25 2.71 -13.82 -37.86
C SER A 25 3.25 -14.98 -37.05
N GLY A 26 2.53 -15.44 -36.03
CA GLY A 26 3.02 -16.43 -35.08
C GLY A 26 4.13 -15.93 -34.16
N GLU A 27 4.51 -14.66 -34.27
CA GLU A 27 5.53 -14.05 -33.43
C GLU A 27 5.02 -13.85 -32.01
N THR A 28 5.92 -14.03 -31.06
CA THR A 28 5.63 -13.78 -29.65
C THR A 28 5.66 -12.28 -29.39
N VAL A 29 4.51 -11.68 -29.11
CA VAL A 29 4.37 -10.27 -28.77
C VAL A 29 4.16 -10.15 -27.28
N CYS A 30 4.90 -9.25 -26.64
CA CYS A 30 4.70 -8.92 -25.25
C CYS A 30 3.96 -7.60 -25.11
N THR A 31 2.80 -7.64 -24.46
CA THR A 31 1.99 -6.46 -24.18
C THR A 31 2.04 -6.10 -22.71
N TYR A 32 2.23 -4.81 -22.44
CA TYR A 32 2.13 -4.27 -21.07
C TYR A 32 0.68 -4.37 -20.60
N ARG A 33 0.47 -5.06 -19.49
CA ARG A 33 -0.85 -5.19 -18.87
C ARG A 33 -0.95 -4.25 -17.66
N GLN A 34 -1.67 -3.16 -17.84
CA GLN A 34 -1.92 -2.23 -16.74
C GLN A 34 -2.72 -2.94 -15.64
N GLY A 35 -2.21 -2.94 -14.43
CA GLY A 35 -2.90 -3.51 -13.27
C GLY A 35 -2.36 -4.82 -12.73
N CYS A 36 -1.53 -5.56 -13.46
CA CYS A 36 -0.88 -6.78 -12.95
C CYS A 36 0.47 -6.50 -12.26
N CYS A 37 0.89 -5.25 -12.14
CA CYS A 37 2.13 -4.87 -11.46
C CYS A 37 1.87 -4.44 -10.03
N LYS A 38 2.77 -4.79 -9.13
CA LYS A 38 2.74 -4.33 -7.73
C LYS A 38 2.92 -2.81 -7.60
N LEU A 39 3.72 -2.21 -8.48
CA LEU A 39 3.93 -0.76 -8.55
C LEU A 39 3.30 -0.24 -9.84
N LYS A 40 2.18 0.44 -9.70
CA LYS A 40 1.49 1.11 -10.81
C LYS A 40 2.06 2.52 -10.94
N ASP A 41 2.61 2.80 -12.12
CA ASP A 41 3.12 4.11 -12.45
C ASP A 41 2.15 4.75 -13.47
N TYR A 42 1.86 6.02 -13.28
CA TYR A 42 1.06 6.80 -14.21
C TYR A 42 1.82 8.08 -14.58
N ASP A 43 2.09 8.24 -15.84
CA ASP A 43 2.74 9.45 -16.35
C ASP A 43 1.69 10.48 -16.80
N TRP A 44 1.38 11.40 -15.90
CA TRP A 44 0.46 12.52 -16.12
C TRP A 44 1.10 13.73 -16.79
N LEU A 45 2.43 13.71 -16.97
CA LEU A 45 3.20 14.73 -17.66
C LEU A 45 3.62 14.27 -19.06
N GLN A 46 2.99 13.21 -19.56
CA GLN A 46 3.26 12.69 -20.90
C GLN A 46 3.07 13.79 -21.96
N GLY A 47 4.07 13.96 -22.80
CA GLY A 47 4.07 14.99 -23.86
C GLY A 47 4.57 16.37 -23.42
N ILE A 48 4.94 16.56 -22.15
CA ILE A 48 5.64 17.77 -21.69
C ILE A 48 7.14 17.50 -21.75
N SER A 49 7.82 18.07 -22.75
CA SER A 49 9.27 17.94 -22.87
C SER A 49 9.99 18.83 -21.85
N GLN A 50 11.02 18.27 -21.21
CA GLN A 50 12.05 19.02 -20.48
C GLN A 50 13.41 18.52 -20.96
N GLU A 51 14.10 19.29 -21.75
CA GLU A 51 15.36 18.93 -22.43
C GLU A 51 16.39 18.23 -21.52
N MET A 52 16.47 18.65 -20.23
CA MET A 52 17.40 18.07 -19.27
C MET A 52 17.17 16.58 -19.00
N TYR A 53 15.95 16.07 -19.17
CA TYR A 53 15.57 14.70 -18.87
C TYR A 53 15.11 13.90 -20.08
N ASP A 54 15.19 14.51 -21.26
CA ASP A 54 14.89 13.85 -22.51
C ASP A 54 15.89 12.69 -22.72
N GLY A 55 15.37 11.54 -23.07
CA GLY A 55 16.17 10.30 -23.23
C GLY A 55 16.46 9.54 -21.96
N LEU A 56 16.00 10.01 -20.78
CA LEU A 56 16.06 9.24 -19.52
C LEU A 56 14.79 8.46 -19.28
N PHE A 57 14.95 7.23 -18.83
CA PHE A 57 13.87 6.29 -18.58
C PHE A 57 14.05 5.60 -17.23
N GLU A 58 12.95 5.40 -16.49
CA GLU A 58 12.96 4.46 -15.38
C GLU A 58 12.56 3.08 -15.89
N VAL A 59 13.40 2.09 -15.67
CA VAL A 59 13.14 0.69 -16.04
C VAL A 59 12.97 -0.13 -14.78
N ARG A 60 11.90 -0.93 -14.75
CA ARG A 60 11.57 -1.84 -13.66
C ARG A 60 11.89 -3.28 -14.05
N PHE A 61 12.35 -4.00 -13.04
CA PHE A 61 12.63 -5.43 -13.07
C PHE A 61 11.68 -6.20 -12.13
N LYS A 62 12.17 -7.19 -11.43
CA LYS A 62 11.36 -7.94 -10.47
C LYS A 62 11.00 -7.07 -9.25
N ASN A 63 9.77 -7.18 -8.83
CA ASN A 63 9.23 -6.52 -7.63
C ASN A 63 9.46 -4.99 -7.61
N THR A 64 10.26 -4.50 -6.67
CA THR A 64 10.54 -3.07 -6.48
C THR A 64 11.87 -2.62 -7.05
N ARG A 65 12.62 -3.51 -7.73
CA ARG A 65 13.92 -3.17 -8.34
C ARG A 65 13.71 -2.30 -9.57
N LYS A 66 14.19 -1.07 -9.51
CA LYS A 66 14.12 -0.07 -10.58
C LYS A 66 15.49 0.57 -10.78
N GLY A 67 15.74 1.03 -11.97
CA GLY A 67 16.95 1.78 -12.32
C GLY A 67 16.67 2.90 -13.31
N ILE A 68 17.55 3.91 -13.34
CA ILE A 68 17.52 4.98 -14.32
C ILE A 68 18.49 4.64 -15.46
N TYR A 69 18.01 4.78 -16.68
CA TYR A 69 18.73 4.43 -17.89
C TYR A 69 18.63 5.54 -18.93
N VAL A 70 19.63 5.63 -19.80
CA VAL A 70 19.63 6.56 -20.93
C VAL A 70 19.43 5.80 -22.22
N ASN A 71 18.56 6.31 -23.08
CA ASN A 71 18.35 5.72 -24.40
C ASN A 71 19.47 6.11 -25.36
N THR A 72 20.28 5.15 -25.74
CA THR A 72 21.36 5.32 -26.73
C THR A 72 21.07 4.61 -28.06
N SER A 73 19.90 3.97 -28.17
CA SER A 73 19.56 3.12 -29.31
C SER A 73 19.10 3.86 -30.57
N GLY A 74 18.74 5.13 -30.42
CA GLY A 74 18.08 5.91 -31.49
C GLY A 74 16.63 5.47 -31.79
N GLN A 75 16.13 4.44 -31.11
CA GLN A 75 14.74 3.98 -31.24
C GLN A 75 13.80 4.80 -30.36
N SER A 76 12.58 5.02 -30.83
CA SER A 76 11.53 5.58 -29.96
C SER A 76 11.14 4.56 -28.90
N ILE A 77 11.36 4.90 -27.63
CA ILE A 77 11.01 4.08 -26.47
C ILE A 77 9.92 4.81 -25.72
N ARG A 78 8.91 4.06 -25.24
CA ARG A 78 7.78 4.61 -24.47
C ARG A 78 7.53 3.79 -23.22
N MET A 79 6.77 4.36 -22.31
CA MET A 79 6.26 3.65 -21.12
C MET A 79 5.52 2.37 -21.55
N GLY A 80 5.86 1.25 -20.91
CA GLY A 80 5.33 -0.08 -21.22
C GLY A 80 6.21 -0.93 -22.14
N ASP A 81 7.16 -0.30 -22.85
CA ASP A 81 8.09 -1.05 -23.71
C ASP A 81 8.99 -1.96 -22.87
N ILE A 82 9.25 -3.15 -23.40
CA ILE A 82 10.26 -4.06 -22.86
C ILE A 82 11.58 -3.73 -23.54
N VAL A 83 12.59 -3.50 -22.71
CA VAL A 83 13.91 -3.05 -23.18
C VAL A 83 15.02 -3.93 -22.65
N VAL A 84 16.05 -4.06 -23.48
CA VAL A 84 17.32 -4.68 -23.12
C VAL A 84 18.26 -3.57 -22.64
N VAL A 85 18.73 -3.73 -21.40
CA VAL A 85 19.53 -2.70 -20.73
C VAL A 85 20.89 -3.22 -20.31
N GLU A 86 21.81 -2.28 -20.12
CA GLU A 86 23.13 -2.55 -19.62
C GLU A 86 23.09 -3.07 -18.17
N ALA A 87 23.72 -4.21 -17.93
CA ALA A 87 23.99 -4.73 -16.60
C ALA A 87 25.49 -4.62 -16.25
N ALA A 88 25.86 -4.89 -14.99
CA ALA A 88 27.28 -4.90 -14.60
C ALA A 88 28.07 -5.96 -15.37
N ASN A 89 27.42 -7.07 -15.74
CA ASN A 89 27.95 -8.11 -16.61
C ASN A 89 26.78 -8.56 -17.49
N GLY A 90 26.98 -8.53 -18.80
CA GLY A 90 25.93 -8.90 -19.77
C GLY A 90 24.84 -7.84 -19.90
N HIS A 91 23.62 -8.30 -20.10
CA HIS A 91 22.47 -7.43 -20.26
C HIS A 91 21.29 -7.94 -19.43
N ASP A 92 20.41 -7.01 -19.06
CA ASP A 92 19.19 -7.34 -18.35
C ASP A 92 17.97 -6.93 -19.19
N VAL A 93 16.82 -7.49 -18.86
CA VAL A 93 15.55 -7.17 -19.54
C VAL A 93 14.60 -6.61 -18.52
N GLY A 94 14.01 -5.46 -18.83
CA GLY A 94 13.05 -4.79 -17.94
C GLY A 94 11.98 -4.05 -18.72
N ILE A 95 11.01 -3.50 -17.97
CA ILE A 95 9.87 -2.77 -18.51
C ILE A 95 10.05 -1.29 -18.18
N VAL A 96 9.90 -0.42 -19.18
CA VAL A 96 9.90 1.02 -18.99
C VAL A 96 8.66 1.43 -18.20
N THR A 97 8.86 2.08 -17.06
CA THR A 97 7.75 2.53 -16.19
C THR A 97 7.52 4.03 -16.24
N LEU A 98 8.57 4.82 -16.47
CA LEU A 98 8.48 6.27 -16.58
C LEU A 98 9.40 6.78 -17.69
N GLU A 99 8.99 7.87 -18.31
CA GLU A 99 9.76 8.62 -19.31
C GLU A 99 9.69 10.13 -19.05
N GLY A 100 10.66 10.87 -19.56
CA GLY A 100 10.65 12.33 -19.58
C GLY A 100 10.66 13.02 -18.20
N PRO A 101 9.87 14.10 -18.00
CA PRO A 101 9.94 14.97 -16.82
C PRO A 101 9.69 14.26 -15.49
N VAL A 102 8.87 13.18 -15.49
CA VAL A 102 8.56 12.40 -14.30
C VAL A 102 9.80 11.67 -13.80
N VAL A 103 10.67 11.22 -14.71
CA VAL A 103 11.96 10.61 -14.34
C VAL A 103 12.83 11.62 -13.59
N GLY A 104 12.88 12.87 -14.04
CA GLY A 104 13.59 13.94 -13.35
C GLY A 104 13.07 14.19 -11.94
N ARG A 105 11.75 14.11 -11.74
CA ARG A 105 11.15 14.20 -10.41
C ARG A 105 11.56 13.02 -9.53
N GLN A 106 11.58 11.80 -10.06
CA GLN A 106 12.03 10.60 -9.33
C GLN A 106 13.50 10.71 -8.92
N ILE A 107 14.37 11.19 -9.80
CA ILE A 107 15.78 11.42 -9.51
C ILE A 107 15.94 12.36 -8.32
N ARG A 108 15.23 13.49 -8.33
CA ARG A 108 15.24 14.46 -7.22
C ARG A 108 14.68 13.88 -5.92
N CYS A 109 13.54 13.18 -5.98
CA CYS A 109 12.93 12.56 -4.80
C CYS A 109 13.80 11.48 -4.16
N LYS A 110 14.56 10.75 -4.98
CA LYS A 110 15.49 9.71 -4.51
C LYS A 110 16.87 10.26 -4.14
N GLY A 111 17.14 11.54 -4.40
CA GLY A 111 18.44 12.16 -4.17
C GLY A 111 19.55 11.51 -5.00
N LEU A 112 19.25 11.07 -6.22
CA LEU A 112 20.22 10.41 -7.09
C LEU A 112 21.10 11.47 -7.74
N ASP A 113 22.41 11.31 -7.58
CA ASP A 113 23.42 12.10 -8.25
C ASP A 113 23.81 11.39 -9.54
N LEU A 114 23.46 11.98 -10.68
CA LEU A 114 23.74 11.42 -12.00
C LEU A 114 25.20 11.66 -12.45
N GLU A 115 25.90 12.62 -11.81
CA GLU A 115 27.32 12.86 -12.10
C GLU A 115 28.18 11.80 -11.42
N ALA A 116 27.88 11.51 -10.14
CA ALA A 116 28.57 10.47 -9.40
C ALA A 116 28.20 9.05 -9.86
N ASN A 117 26.95 8.85 -10.29
CA ASN A 117 26.43 7.57 -10.76
C ASN A 117 25.74 7.73 -12.10
N PRO A 118 26.50 7.75 -13.22
CA PRO A 118 25.92 7.94 -14.54
C PRO A 118 24.90 6.84 -14.87
N PRO A 119 23.78 7.21 -15.52
CA PRO A 119 22.77 6.26 -15.88
C PRO A 119 23.30 5.25 -16.90
N LYS A 120 22.95 3.97 -16.70
CA LYS A 120 23.28 2.91 -17.63
C LYS A 120 22.49 3.04 -18.92
N LYS A 121 22.89 2.33 -19.94
CA LYS A 121 22.33 2.46 -21.30
C LYS A 121 21.18 1.50 -21.53
N ILE A 122 20.20 1.94 -22.31
CA ILE A 122 19.26 1.06 -23.00
C ILE A 122 19.89 0.73 -24.36
N TYR A 123 20.10 -0.55 -24.60
CA TYR A 123 20.67 -1.00 -25.87
C TYR A 123 19.67 -0.97 -27.01
N ARG A 124 18.44 -1.46 -26.76
CA ARG A 124 17.37 -1.56 -27.75
C ARG A 124 16.04 -2.01 -27.09
N ARG A 125 14.96 -1.94 -27.84
CA ARG A 125 13.74 -2.68 -27.50
C ARG A 125 14.01 -4.19 -27.58
N ALA A 126 13.38 -4.94 -26.65
CA ALA A 126 13.51 -6.39 -26.64
C ALA A 126 12.89 -7.00 -27.89
N ARG A 127 13.55 -8.01 -28.47
CA ARG A 127 13.06 -8.84 -29.57
C ARG A 127 12.45 -10.12 -29.00
N SER A 128 11.71 -10.88 -29.82
CA SER A 128 11.10 -12.14 -29.42
C SER A 128 12.07 -13.09 -28.72
N PHE A 129 13.28 -13.24 -29.25
CA PHE A 129 14.32 -14.06 -28.65
C PHE A 129 14.74 -13.60 -27.24
N ASP A 130 14.82 -12.29 -26.98
CA ASP A 130 15.16 -11.76 -25.65
C ASP A 130 14.04 -12.03 -24.65
N ILE A 131 12.79 -11.95 -25.13
CA ILE A 131 11.59 -12.21 -24.35
C ILE A 131 11.52 -13.69 -23.97
N GLU A 132 11.76 -14.59 -24.92
CA GLU A 132 11.78 -16.03 -24.68
C GLU A 132 12.84 -16.42 -23.64
N LYS A 133 14.06 -15.91 -23.81
CA LYS A 133 15.15 -16.13 -22.85
C LYS A 133 14.81 -15.60 -21.45
N TRP A 134 14.23 -14.42 -21.41
CA TRP A 134 13.79 -13.80 -20.15
C TRP A 134 12.68 -14.63 -19.47
N GLN A 135 11.73 -15.16 -20.23
CA GLN A 135 10.68 -16.05 -19.72
C GLN A 135 11.27 -17.35 -19.18
N GLU A 136 12.23 -17.96 -19.90
CA GLU A 136 12.95 -19.14 -19.43
C GLU A 136 13.65 -18.85 -18.09
N ALA A 137 14.36 -17.73 -18.00
CA ALA A 137 15.02 -17.30 -16.76
C ALA A 137 14.02 -17.14 -15.60
N ILE A 138 12.86 -16.53 -15.84
CA ILE A 138 11.80 -16.36 -14.84
C ILE A 138 11.22 -17.70 -14.41
N SER A 139 11.00 -18.63 -15.32
CA SER A 139 10.42 -19.95 -15.00
C SER A 139 11.28 -20.74 -14.02
N ARG A 140 12.60 -20.53 -14.05
CA ARG A 140 13.56 -21.19 -13.16
C ARG A 140 13.62 -20.62 -11.74
N GLU A 141 13.08 -19.41 -11.51
CA GLU A 141 13.23 -18.67 -10.22
C GLU A 141 12.66 -19.45 -9.03
N GLN A 142 11.46 -20.01 -9.19
CA GLN A 142 10.77 -20.72 -8.11
C GLN A 142 11.51 -21.99 -7.68
N ASP A 143 11.91 -22.82 -8.63
CA ASP A 143 12.60 -24.07 -8.35
C ASP A 143 13.98 -23.80 -7.75
N THR A 144 14.71 -22.83 -8.32
CA THR A 144 16.00 -22.38 -7.79
C THR A 144 15.88 -21.88 -6.35
N MET A 145 14.81 -21.11 -6.04
CA MET A 145 14.58 -20.63 -4.68
C MET A 145 14.35 -21.78 -3.68
N ILE A 146 13.54 -22.77 -4.07
CA ILE A 146 13.24 -23.93 -3.20
C ILE A 146 14.52 -24.72 -2.95
N GLN A 147 15.30 -24.98 -4.00
CA GLN A 147 16.55 -25.72 -3.90
C GLN A 147 17.59 -24.95 -3.07
N ALA A 148 17.72 -23.63 -3.28
CA ALA A 148 18.61 -22.79 -2.50
C ALA A 148 18.27 -22.78 -0.99
N ARG A 149 16.98 -22.79 -0.64
CA ARG A 149 16.53 -22.92 0.76
C ARG A 149 16.96 -24.24 1.37
N ARG A 150 16.85 -25.33 0.62
CA ARG A 150 17.27 -26.67 1.09
C ARG A 150 18.76 -26.69 1.36
N ILE A 151 19.57 -26.23 0.41
CA ILE A 151 21.04 -26.18 0.55
C ILE A 151 21.44 -25.31 1.75
N ALA A 152 20.85 -24.12 1.91
CA ALA A 152 21.15 -23.24 3.04
C ALA A 152 20.80 -23.88 4.38
N ALA A 153 19.71 -24.63 4.47
CA ALA A 153 19.30 -25.36 5.66
C ALA A 153 20.23 -26.55 5.96
N GLU A 154 20.66 -27.32 4.96
CA GLU A 154 21.61 -28.42 5.08
C GLU A 154 22.99 -27.95 5.57
N MET A 155 23.38 -26.74 5.19
CA MET A 155 24.60 -26.09 5.66
C MET A 155 24.50 -25.48 7.06
N GLY A 156 23.31 -25.51 7.67
CA GLY A 156 23.07 -25.00 9.03
C GLY A 156 23.22 -23.47 9.14
N LEU A 157 23.03 -22.72 8.06
CA LEU A 157 23.15 -21.27 8.06
C LEU A 157 21.91 -20.60 8.67
N ASP A 158 22.13 -19.68 9.62
CA ASP A 158 21.07 -18.91 10.24
C ASP A 158 20.60 -17.77 9.32
N MET A 159 20.00 -18.16 8.21
CA MET A 159 19.46 -17.25 7.20
C MET A 159 18.30 -17.89 6.45
N LYS A 160 17.46 -17.05 5.86
CA LYS A 160 16.33 -17.48 5.03
C LYS A 160 16.45 -16.86 3.65
N ILE A 161 16.45 -17.66 2.59
CA ILE A 161 16.31 -17.17 1.22
C ILE A 161 14.85 -16.74 1.03
N GLY A 162 14.63 -15.45 0.79
CA GLY A 162 13.31 -14.85 0.58
C GLY A 162 12.83 -14.98 -0.86
N ASP A 163 13.72 -14.68 -1.82
CA ASP A 163 13.40 -14.67 -3.25
C ASP A 163 14.66 -14.85 -4.09
N VAL A 164 14.48 -15.22 -5.36
CA VAL A 164 15.55 -15.30 -6.36
C VAL A 164 15.11 -14.53 -7.60
N GLU A 165 16.02 -13.78 -8.20
CA GLU A 165 15.80 -13.02 -9.41
C GLU A 165 16.92 -13.30 -10.41
N PHE A 166 16.57 -13.89 -11.54
CA PHE A 166 17.52 -14.07 -12.63
C PHE A 166 17.65 -12.79 -13.45
N GLN A 167 18.87 -12.50 -13.90
CA GLN A 167 19.12 -11.50 -14.92
C GLN A 167 18.51 -11.95 -16.25
N GLY A 168 18.02 -11.02 -17.07
CA GLY A 168 17.31 -11.35 -18.31
C GLY A 168 18.07 -12.22 -19.31
N ASP A 169 19.41 -12.22 -19.25
CA ASP A 169 20.27 -13.10 -20.06
C ASP A 169 20.51 -14.49 -19.44
N GLY A 170 19.99 -14.73 -18.24
CA GLY A 170 20.12 -16.02 -17.53
C GLY A 170 21.52 -16.32 -16.99
N THR A 171 22.50 -15.41 -17.11
CA THR A 171 23.90 -15.67 -16.71
C THR A 171 24.17 -15.40 -15.23
N LYS A 172 23.30 -14.65 -14.56
CA LYS A 172 23.44 -14.24 -13.17
C LYS A 172 22.09 -14.34 -12.45
N ALA A 173 22.13 -14.67 -11.16
CA ALA A 173 20.96 -14.54 -10.28
C ALA A 173 21.30 -13.80 -8.99
N ILE A 174 20.33 -13.03 -8.51
CA ILE A 174 20.36 -12.33 -7.24
C ILE A 174 19.53 -13.14 -6.25
N PHE A 175 20.15 -13.57 -5.17
CA PHE A 175 19.50 -14.27 -4.07
C PHE A 175 19.23 -13.28 -2.95
N TYR A 176 17.95 -12.98 -2.72
CA TYR A 176 17.53 -12.12 -1.64
C TYR A 176 17.38 -12.93 -0.36
N TYR A 177 18.10 -12.54 0.70
CA TYR A 177 18.08 -13.27 1.96
C TYR A 177 17.82 -12.36 3.16
N ILE A 178 17.33 -12.95 4.23
CA ILE A 178 17.13 -12.35 5.53
C ILE A 178 18.00 -13.07 6.54
N ALA A 179 18.66 -12.31 7.39
CA ALA A 179 19.39 -12.82 8.53
C ALA A 179 19.37 -11.75 9.63
N ASP A 180 19.29 -12.18 10.89
CA ASP A 180 19.33 -11.27 12.04
C ASP A 180 20.76 -10.83 12.36
N GLY A 181 21.76 -11.62 11.96
CA GLY A 181 23.17 -11.36 12.16
C GLY A 181 23.98 -11.41 10.88
N ARG A 182 25.30 -11.34 11.05
CA ARG A 182 26.24 -11.46 9.94
C ARG A 182 26.47 -12.95 9.63
N VAL A 183 26.16 -13.35 8.40
CA VAL A 183 26.31 -14.73 7.91
C VAL A 183 27.53 -14.84 7.02
N ASP A 184 28.37 -15.85 7.22
CA ASP A 184 29.44 -16.20 6.28
C ASP A 184 28.90 -17.16 5.21
N PHE A 185 28.64 -16.61 4.04
CA PHE A 185 28.10 -17.34 2.89
C PHE A 185 29.15 -17.69 1.82
N ARG A 186 30.46 -17.65 2.13
CA ARG A 186 31.51 -17.95 1.14
C ARG A 186 31.39 -19.37 0.58
N GLN A 187 31.12 -20.34 1.43
CA GLN A 187 30.91 -21.72 1.01
C GLN A 187 29.58 -21.88 0.28
N LEU A 188 28.52 -21.23 0.77
CA LEU A 188 27.21 -21.25 0.12
C LEU A 188 27.28 -20.75 -1.32
N ILE A 189 28.02 -19.64 -1.57
CA ILE A 189 28.18 -19.10 -2.92
C ILE A 189 28.88 -20.10 -3.84
N LYS A 190 29.87 -20.86 -3.36
CA LYS A 190 30.55 -21.90 -4.15
C LYS A 190 29.58 -23.02 -4.52
N VAL A 191 28.84 -23.54 -3.53
CA VAL A 191 27.86 -24.60 -3.75
C VAL A 191 26.76 -24.11 -4.72
N PHE A 192 26.25 -22.90 -4.56
CA PHE A 192 25.26 -22.33 -5.47
C PHE A 192 25.80 -22.16 -6.89
N ALA A 193 27.08 -21.72 -7.03
CA ALA A 193 27.70 -21.57 -8.35
C ALA A 193 27.91 -22.92 -9.07
N GLU A 194 28.25 -23.96 -8.32
CA GLU A 194 28.41 -25.32 -8.84
C GLU A 194 27.06 -25.94 -9.23
N GLU A 195 26.04 -25.78 -8.39
CA GLU A 195 24.71 -26.36 -8.57
C GLU A 195 23.93 -25.66 -9.71
N PHE A 196 23.87 -24.34 -9.66
CA PHE A 196 23.07 -23.57 -10.61
C PHE A 196 23.83 -23.15 -11.87
N ARG A 197 25.15 -23.27 -11.90
CA ARG A 197 26.05 -22.90 -13.02
C ARG A 197 25.86 -21.48 -13.52
N ILE A 198 25.63 -20.54 -12.59
CA ILE A 198 25.42 -19.12 -12.85
C ILE A 198 26.25 -18.26 -11.88
N ARG A 199 26.39 -16.99 -12.17
CA ARG A 199 26.97 -16.05 -11.23
C ARG A 199 25.99 -15.74 -10.10
N ILE A 200 26.48 -15.83 -8.87
CA ILE A 200 25.67 -15.63 -7.66
C ILE A 200 25.94 -14.23 -7.10
N GLU A 201 24.88 -13.46 -6.87
CA GLU A 201 24.90 -12.25 -6.06
C GLU A 201 24.00 -12.46 -4.84
N MET A 202 24.55 -12.29 -3.64
CA MET A 202 23.78 -12.34 -2.39
C MET A 202 23.38 -10.93 -1.98
N ARG A 203 22.10 -10.70 -1.73
CA ARG A 203 21.56 -9.40 -1.31
C ARG A 203 20.71 -9.54 -0.06
N GLN A 204 21.16 -8.92 1.02
CA GLN A 204 20.36 -8.88 2.25
C GLN A 204 19.16 -7.96 2.09
N ILE A 205 18.00 -8.41 2.57
CA ILE A 205 16.78 -7.63 2.63
C ILE A 205 16.24 -7.61 4.05
N GLY A 206 15.50 -6.56 4.39
CA GLY A 206 14.83 -6.48 5.68
C GLY A 206 13.45 -7.15 5.65
N ALA A 207 12.91 -7.50 6.82
CA ALA A 207 11.59 -8.14 6.95
C ALA A 207 10.44 -7.36 6.28
N ARG A 208 10.49 -6.01 6.25
CA ARG A 208 9.51 -5.21 5.53
C ARG A 208 9.62 -5.36 4.01
N GLN A 209 10.83 -5.47 3.53
CA GLN A 209 11.12 -5.69 2.12
C GLN A 209 10.63 -7.07 1.69
N GLU A 210 10.89 -8.11 2.50
CA GLU A 210 10.35 -9.45 2.27
C GLU A 210 8.81 -9.43 2.21
N ALA A 211 8.16 -8.81 3.19
CA ALA A 211 6.71 -8.66 3.18
C ALA A 211 6.19 -7.95 1.91
N GLY A 212 6.95 -6.97 1.40
CA GLY A 212 6.66 -6.30 0.13
C GLY A 212 6.80 -7.21 -1.08
N LEU A 213 7.78 -8.12 -1.07
CA LEU A 213 7.98 -9.11 -2.14
C LEU A 213 6.85 -10.16 -2.17
N ILE A 214 6.44 -10.64 -1.01
CA ILE A 214 5.32 -11.59 -0.85
C ILE A 214 4.00 -10.93 -1.23
N GLY A 215 3.80 -9.66 -0.84
CA GLY A 215 2.57 -8.92 -1.03
C GLY A 215 1.49 -9.32 -0.03
N GLY A 216 0.23 -9.01 -0.36
CA GLY A 216 -0.94 -9.31 0.45
C GLY A 216 -1.71 -8.05 0.88
N LEU A 217 -2.70 -8.24 1.76
CA LEU A 217 -3.57 -7.18 2.26
C LEU A 217 -3.16 -6.77 3.67
N GLY A 218 -3.18 -5.49 3.93
CA GLY A 218 -3.03 -4.93 5.27
C GLY A 218 -4.33 -5.05 6.09
N VAL A 219 -4.25 -4.75 7.38
CA VAL A 219 -5.43 -4.67 8.27
C VAL A 219 -6.44 -3.59 7.85
N CYS A 220 -6.05 -2.67 6.97
CA CYS A 220 -6.91 -1.65 6.37
C CYS A 220 -7.68 -2.14 5.13
N GLY A 221 -7.55 -3.42 4.74
CA GLY A 221 -8.19 -4.01 3.56
C GLY A 221 -7.56 -3.63 2.21
N ARG A 222 -6.45 -2.84 2.21
CA ARG A 222 -5.73 -2.45 1.00
C ARG A 222 -4.45 -3.28 0.85
N GLU A 223 -3.91 -3.36 -0.37
CA GLU A 223 -2.58 -3.92 -0.61
C GLU A 223 -1.54 -3.28 0.32
N LEU A 224 -0.53 -4.07 0.69
CA LEU A 224 0.55 -3.58 1.55
C LEU A 224 1.24 -2.38 0.91
N CYS A 225 1.42 -1.30 1.68
CA CYS A 225 2.10 -0.09 1.20
C CYS A 225 3.51 -0.39 0.69
N CYS A 226 4.23 -1.34 1.33
CA CYS A 226 5.56 -1.79 0.92
C CYS A 226 5.55 -2.62 -0.36
N ALA A 227 4.43 -3.20 -0.76
CA ALA A 227 4.28 -3.91 -2.03
C ALA A 227 3.79 -2.97 -3.15
N ASN A 228 3.21 -1.81 -2.80
CA ASN A 228 2.61 -0.89 -3.75
C ASN A 228 3.53 0.30 -4.06
N PHE A 229 3.57 1.32 -3.19
CA PHE A 229 4.20 2.61 -3.50
C PHE A 229 5.41 2.96 -2.63
N ILE A 230 5.56 2.36 -1.44
CA ILE A 230 6.70 2.64 -0.56
C ILE A 230 7.90 1.82 -1.01
N THR A 231 8.93 2.50 -1.49
CA THR A 231 10.20 1.91 -1.92
C THR A 231 11.36 2.26 -1.00
N ASN A 232 11.23 3.31 -0.18
CA ASN A 232 12.22 3.69 0.82
C ASN A 232 11.79 3.21 2.21
N PHE A 233 12.56 2.29 2.80
CA PHE A 233 12.24 1.60 4.04
C PHE A 233 13.00 2.20 5.23
N GLN A 234 12.68 3.45 5.57
CA GLN A 234 13.22 4.10 6.75
C GLN A 234 12.69 3.46 8.05
N SER A 235 13.47 3.57 9.12
CA SER A 235 13.05 3.16 10.45
C SER A 235 11.91 4.06 10.94
N ILE A 236 10.86 3.45 11.49
CA ILE A 236 9.68 4.15 11.99
C ILE A 236 9.74 4.17 13.51
N THR A 237 9.59 5.34 14.08
CA THR A 237 9.60 5.56 15.52
C THR A 237 8.19 5.63 16.09
N THR A 238 8.03 5.37 17.38
CA THR A 238 6.74 5.49 18.08
C THR A 238 6.24 6.95 18.15
N SER A 239 7.12 7.94 17.89
CA SER A 239 6.72 9.34 17.79
C SER A 239 5.69 9.58 16.68
N ALA A 240 5.78 8.83 15.58
CA ALA A 240 4.78 8.88 14.50
C ALA A 240 3.38 8.47 14.98
N ALA A 241 3.28 7.43 15.82
CA ALA A 241 2.02 7.00 16.40
C ALA A 241 1.48 8.02 17.42
N ARG A 242 2.37 8.62 18.22
CA ARG A 242 1.97 9.69 19.19
C ARG A 242 1.49 10.95 18.47
N CYS A 243 2.09 11.29 17.33
CA CYS A 243 1.64 12.44 16.54
C CYS A 243 0.20 12.26 16.04
N GLN A 244 -0.22 11.02 15.85
CA GLN A 244 -1.55 10.64 15.36
C GLN A 244 -2.54 10.30 16.49
N ASP A 245 -2.17 10.55 17.76
CA ASP A 245 -2.93 10.22 18.97
C ASP A 245 -3.35 8.73 19.04
N LEU A 246 -2.54 7.84 18.48
CA LEU A 246 -2.77 6.41 18.51
C LEU A 246 -2.23 5.78 19.80
N SER A 247 -2.99 4.84 20.35
CA SER A 247 -2.53 4.05 21.50
C SER A 247 -1.27 3.23 21.13
N LEU A 248 -0.27 3.20 22.02
CA LEU A 248 0.99 2.50 21.81
C LEU A 248 0.87 0.96 21.99
N ASN A 249 -0.25 0.37 21.57
CA ASN A 249 -0.41 -1.07 21.60
C ASN A 249 0.34 -1.69 20.40
N PRO A 250 1.39 -2.51 20.64
CA PRO A 250 2.19 -3.13 19.59
C PRO A 250 1.36 -3.93 18.58
N GLN A 251 0.36 -4.65 19.02
CA GLN A 251 -0.51 -5.46 18.15
C GLN A 251 -1.29 -4.60 17.15
N LYS A 252 -1.71 -3.38 17.54
CA LYS A 252 -2.41 -2.44 16.67
C LYS A 252 -1.48 -1.68 15.75
N LEU A 253 -0.22 -1.47 16.17
CA LEU A 253 0.76 -0.69 15.43
C LEU A 253 1.66 -1.52 14.51
N ALA A 254 1.75 -2.85 14.71
CA ALA A 254 2.57 -3.72 13.87
C ALA A 254 1.94 -3.97 12.49
N GLY A 255 2.80 -3.97 11.46
CA GLY A 255 2.45 -4.44 10.12
C GLY A 255 2.65 -5.94 9.96
N GLN A 256 2.34 -6.48 8.78
CA GLN A 256 2.57 -7.91 8.45
C GLN A 256 4.04 -8.33 8.59
N CYS A 257 4.97 -7.40 8.44
CA CYS A 257 6.40 -7.62 8.61
C CYS A 257 6.86 -7.64 10.08
N GLY A 258 5.96 -7.54 11.08
CA GLY A 258 6.29 -7.45 12.50
C GLY A 258 6.91 -6.11 12.95
N LYS A 259 7.22 -5.20 12.02
CA LYS A 259 7.71 -3.84 12.33
C LYS A 259 6.54 -2.85 12.36
N LEU A 260 6.76 -1.64 12.88
CA LEU A 260 5.73 -0.59 12.88
C LEU A 260 5.21 -0.33 11.46
N LYS A 261 3.89 -0.10 11.34
CA LYS A 261 3.21 0.17 10.06
C LYS A 261 3.85 1.35 9.34
N CYS A 262 4.19 1.17 8.08
CA CYS A 262 4.82 2.22 7.25
C CYS A 262 3.87 3.39 6.96
N CYS A 263 2.56 3.18 6.92
CA CYS A 263 1.58 4.25 6.79
C CYS A 263 1.66 5.27 7.94
N LEU A 264 2.05 4.86 9.14
CA LEU A 264 2.24 5.79 10.26
C LEU A 264 3.25 6.89 9.92
N ASN A 265 4.40 6.51 9.34
CA ASN A 265 5.41 7.49 8.97
C ASN A 265 5.03 8.28 7.71
N PHE A 266 4.35 7.65 6.78
CA PHE A 266 3.89 8.30 5.54
C PHE A 266 2.89 9.43 5.81
N GLU A 267 2.03 9.26 6.81
CA GLU A 267 0.97 10.21 7.14
C GLU A 267 1.40 11.30 8.14
N VAL A 268 2.59 11.19 8.75
CA VAL A 268 3.05 12.13 9.82
C VAL A 268 2.95 13.59 9.39
N ALA A 269 3.41 13.91 8.18
CA ALA A 269 3.41 15.29 7.69
C ALA A 269 1.98 15.86 7.59
N SER A 270 1.02 15.05 7.13
CA SER A 270 -0.40 15.45 7.04
C SER A 270 -1.01 15.69 8.43
N TYR A 271 -0.68 14.82 9.40
CA TYR A 271 -1.14 14.99 10.78
C TYR A 271 -0.50 16.22 11.46
N GLN A 272 0.79 16.48 11.19
CA GLN A 272 1.46 17.67 11.72
C GLN A 272 0.86 18.96 11.16
N ASP A 273 0.59 19.01 9.86
CA ASP A 273 -0.08 20.16 9.23
C ASP A 273 -1.49 20.37 9.80
N ALA A 274 -2.29 19.32 9.89
CA ALA A 274 -3.63 19.39 10.46
C ALA A 274 -3.59 19.81 11.92
N ARG A 275 -2.65 19.26 12.72
CA ARG A 275 -2.48 19.60 14.14
C ARG A 275 -2.05 21.05 14.36
N SER A 276 -1.25 21.63 13.45
CA SER A 276 -0.84 23.03 13.51
C SER A 276 -2.02 24.01 13.42
N LYS A 277 -3.11 23.58 12.80
CA LYS A 277 -4.34 24.36 12.62
C LYS A 277 -5.27 24.29 13.84
N LEU A 278 -5.04 23.36 14.76
CA LEU A 278 -5.85 23.20 15.96
C LEU A 278 -5.39 24.15 17.08
N PRO A 279 -6.31 24.78 17.84
CA PRO A 279 -5.96 25.57 19.01
C PRO A 279 -5.42 24.67 20.12
N ARG A 280 -4.47 25.19 20.89
CA ARG A 280 -4.01 24.51 22.11
C ARG A 280 -5.03 24.73 23.22
N VAL A 281 -5.47 23.65 23.84
CA VAL A 281 -6.40 23.66 24.96
C VAL A 281 -5.69 23.05 26.15
N ASN A 282 -5.17 23.91 27.03
CA ASN A 282 -4.47 23.48 28.25
C ASN A 282 -5.42 23.53 29.46
N GLU A 283 -6.44 24.36 29.40
CA GLU A 283 -7.44 24.62 30.46
C GLU A 283 -8.83 24.23 29.95
N PRO A 284 -9.77 23.84 30.82
CA PRO A 284 -11.13 23.57 30.41
C PRO A 284 -11.77 24.83 29.81
N LEU A 285 -12.68 24.65 28.86
CA LEU A 285 -13.52 25.73 28.35
C LEU A 285 -14.63 26.03 29.36
N GLU A 286 -14.79 27.29 29.74
CA GLU A 286 -15.82 27.71 30.69
C GLU A 286 -17.11 28.13 29.97
N PHE A 287 -18.22 27.53 30.38
CA PHE A 287 -19.58 27.80 29.96
C PHE A 287 -20.42 28.18 31.14
N GLU A 288 -21.61 28.74 30.93
CA GLU A 288 -22.55 29.02 32.01
C GLU A 288 -22.99 27.75 32.76
N ASP A 289 -23.10 26.63 32.04
CA ASP A 289 -23.43 25.32 32.60
C ASP A 289 -22.24 24.66 33.37
N GLY A 290 -21.03 25.23 33.30
CA GLY A 290 -19.86 24.72 33.98
C GLY A 290 -18.65 24.47 33.04
N PRO A 291 -17.54 23.97 33.59
CA PRO A 291 -16.33 23.73 32.83
C PRO A 291 -16.42 22.48 31.93
N ALA A 292 -15.98 22.60 30.70
CA ALA A 292 -15.92 21.52 29.76
C ALA A 292 -14.46 21.11 29.41
N TRP A 293 -14.15 19.84 29.56
CA TRP A 293 -12.80 19.30 29.31
C TRP A 293 -12.66 18.71 27.93
N LEU A 294 -11.50 18.90 27.32
CA LEU A 294 -11.13 18.23 26.07
C LEU A 294 -10.89 16.74 26.33
N MET A 295 -11.71 15.88 25.74
CA MET A 295 -11.64 14.43 25.90
C MET A 295 -10.91 13.75 24.73
N LYS A 296 -11.14 14.21 23.50
CA LYS A 296 -10.60 13.61 22.28
C LYS A 296 -10.48 14.67 21.18
N THR A 297 -9.50 14.47 20.31
CA THR A 297 -9.34 15.32 19.12
C THR A 297 -9.36 14.44 17.87
N ASP A 298 -10.17 14.80 16.88
CA ASP A 298 -10.08 14.26 15.53
C ASP A 298 -9.26 15.24 14.69
N ILE A 299 -7.97 14.94 14.57
CA ILE A 299 -6.99 15.86 14.00
C ILE A 299 -7.31 16.19 12.54
N LEU A 300 -7.65 15.16 11.74
CA LEU A 300 -7.87 15.34 10.30
C LEU A 300 -9.20 16.01 9.97
N ARG A 301 -10.24 15.79 10.80
CA ARG A 301 -11.52 16.50 10.67
C ARG A 301 -11.51 17.88 11.30
N GLY A 302 -10.50 18.21 12.10
CA GLY A 302 -10.42 19.47 12.80
C GLY A 302 -11.47 19.59 13.91
N LEU A 303 -11.95 18.47 14.46
CA LEU A 303 -12.97 18.42 15.48
C LEU A 303 -12.35 18.09 16.85
N MET A 304 -12.77 18.84 17.86
CA MET A 304 -12.36 18.67 19.24
C MET A 304 -13.57 18.32 20.07
N TYR A 305 -13.53 17.19 20.78
CA TYR A 305 -14.66 16.66 21.55
C TYR A 305 -14.51 17.04 23.02
N PHE A 306 -15.50 17.73 23.53
CA PHE A 306 -15.55 18.19 24.90
C PHE A 306 -16.65 17.47 25.68
N SER A 307 -16.48 17.37 26.99
CA SER A 307 -17.49 16.85 27.94
C SER A 307 -17.44 17.64 29.22
N TYR A 308 -18.60 17.77 29.88
CA TYR A 308 -18.68 18.30 31.23
C TYR A 308 -18.19 17.31 32.29
N ASP A 309 -18.25 16.01 31.98
CA ASP A 309 -17.75 14.96 32.85
C ASP A 309 -16.37 14.48 32.36
N LYS A 310 -15.35 14.69 33.21
CA LYS A 310 -13.97 14.29 32.94
C LYS A 310 -13.77 12.77 32.96
N SER A 311 -14.66 12.04 33.62
CA SER A 311 -14.55 10.60 33.84
C SER A 311 -15.30 9.76 32.81
N SER A 312 -16.27 10.34 32.11
CA SER A 312 -17.16 9.66 31.17
C SER A 312 -16.91 10.07 29.72
N LEU A 313 -16.93 9.10 28.83
CA LEU A 313 -16.89 9.31 27.36
C LEU A 313 -18.30 9.22 26.74
N ALA A 314 -19.36 9.24 27.55
CA ALA A 314 -20.72 9.02 27.06
C ALA A 314 -21.27 10.26 26.32
N ASP A 315 -21.03 11.45 26.89
CA ASP A 315 -21.56 12.71 26.35
C ASP A 315 -20.43 13.55 25.78
N LEU A 316 -20.12 13.33 24.52
CA LEU A 316 -19.08 14.04 23.79
C LEU A 316 -19.70 15.01 22.77
N TYR A 317 -19.35 16.30 22.90
CA TYR A 317 -19.81 17.36 22.03
C TYR A 317 -18.69 17.80 21.08
N PRO A 318 -18.85 17.64 19.75
CA PRO A 318 -17.85 18.07 18.79
C PRO A 318 -17.87 19.58 18.59
N LEU A 319 -16.73 20.25 18.72
CA LEU A 319 -16.51 21.64 18.39
C LEU A 319 -15.49 21.76 17.26
N SER A 320 -15.73 22.66 16.32
CA SER A 320 -14.74 23.01 15.31
C SER A 320 -13.59 23.82 15.92
N ALA A 321 -12.41 23.76 15.30
CA ALA A 321 -11.24 24.51 15.76
C ALA A 321 -11.51 26.02 15.88
N ASP A 322 -12.29 26.58 14.96
CA ASP A 322 -12.62 28.01 14.96
C ASP A 322 -13.55 28.35 16.13
N ARG A 323 -14.55 27.52 16.39
CA ARG A 323 -15.45 27.72 17.54
C ARG A 323 -14.71 27.62 18.87
N VAL A 324 -13.75 26.69 18.98
CA VAL A 324 -12.91 26.60 20.19
C VAL A 324 -12.09 27.88 20.39
N ARG A 325 -11.53 28.48 19.33
CA ARG A 325 -10.81 29.75 19.40
C ARG A 325 -11.72 30.91 19.87
N GLU A 326 -12.93 30.98 19.32
CA GLU A 326 -13.92 31.96 19.72
C GLU A 326 -14.27 31.85 21.23
N ILE A 327 -14.54 30.63 21.69
CA ILE A 327 -14.84 30.39 23.13
C ILE A 327 -13.65 30.74 24.00
N GLN A 328 -12.43 30.35 23.60
CA GLN A 328 -11.21 30.75 24.33
C GLN A 328 -11.07 32.28 24.41
N GLN A 329 -11.41 33.00 23.35
CA GLN A 329 -11.37 34.46 23.33
C GLN A 329 -12.47 35.06 24.21
N MET A 330 -13.69 34.49 24.19
CA MET A 330 -14.76 34.90 25.09
C MET A 330 -14.39 34.69 26.57
N ASN A 331 -13.87 33.52 26.90
CA ASN A 331 -13.44 33.19 28.27
C ASN A 331 -12.35 34.16 28.78
N ARG A 332 -11.37 34.52 27.92
CA ARG A 332 -10.35 35.51 28.23
C ARG A 332 -10.94 36.91 28.49
N SER A 333 -12.08 37.24 27.89
CA SER A 333 -12.80 38.51 28.11
C SER A 333 -13.82 38.44 29.26
N GLY A 334 -13.87 37.33 30.00
CA GLY A 334 -14.81 37.10 31.12
C GLY A 334 -16.24 36.82 30.67
N LYS A 335 -16.45 36.45 29.39
CA LYS A 335 -17.76 36.06 28.84
C LYS A 335 -17.80 34.53 28.70
N HIS A 336 -18.88 33.94 29.17
CA HIS A 336 -19.10 32.51 29.09
C HIS A 336 -20.26 32.21 28.11
N PRO A 337 -20.10 31.32 27.15
CA PRO A 337 -21.22 30.88 26.30
C PRO A 337 -22.21 30.05 27.10
N ASP A 338 -23.49 30.08 26.69
CA ASP A 338 -24.61 29.48 27.44
C ASP A 338 -24.44 27.97 27.65
N SER A 339 -24.15 27.18 26.62
CA SER A 339 -24.06 25.71 26.74
C SER A 339 -23.31 25.06 25.59
N LEU A 340 -22.66 23.91 25.86
CA LEU A 340 -22.11 23.00 24.85
C LEU A 340 -23.18 22.39 23.96
N LYS A 341 -24.41 22.23 24.46
CA LYS A 341 -25.51 21.51 23.78
C LYS A 341 -26.15 22.29 22.61
N VAL A 342 -25.89 23.58 22.51
CA VAL A 342 -26.49 24.51 21.52
C VAL A 342 -25.70 24.63 20.23
N VAL A 343 -24.59 23.92 20.10
CA VAL A 343 -23.78 23.97 18.87
C VAL A 343 -24.43 23.10 17.79
N PRO A 344 -24.91 23.70 16.68
CA PRO A 344 -25.38 22.90 15.54
C PRO A 344 -24.22 22.03 15.07
N GLU A 345 -24.47 20.73 14.86
CA GLU A 345 -23.50 19.86 14.25
C GLU A 345 -22.97 20.52 12.97
N PRO A 346 -21.66 20.69 12.82
CA PRO A 346 -21.12 21.15 11.54
C PRO A 346 -21.64 20.15 10.48
N ALA A 347 -22.38 20.65 9.50
CA ALA A 347 -22.80 19.85 8.37
C ALA A 347 -21.53 19.28 7.72
N GLY A 348 -21.16 18.06 8.10
CA GLY A 348 -20.04 17.36 7.51
C GLY A 348 -20.27 17.27 6.01
N PRO A 349 -19.22 17.25 5.19
CA PRO A 349 -19.38 17.04 3.76
C PRO A 349 -20.20 15.76 3.57
N GLN A 350 -21.43 15.91 3.08
CA GLN A 350 -22.24 14.77 2.67
C GLN A 350 -21.55 14.19 1.44
N PHE A 351 -20.76 13.13 1.66
CA PHE A 351 -20.27 12.33 0.56
C PHE A 351 -21.48 11.60 -0.05
N VAL A 352 -22.05 12.21 -1.07
CA VAL A 352 -22.97 11.49 -1.95
C VAL A 352 -22.12 10.51 -2.73
N SER A 353 -22.30 9.22 -2.48
CA SER A 353 -21.63 8.18 -3.25
C SER A 353 -21.95 8.39 -4.74
N ALA A 354 -20.90 8.63 -5.55
CA ALA A 354 -21.06 8.75 -7.00
C ALA A 354 -21.53 7.44 -7.66
N VAL A 355 -21.50 6.33 -6.92
CA VAL A 355 -21.82 4.96 -7.38
C VAL A 355 -23.22 4.53 -6.92
N GLY A 356 -23.99 5.41 -6.27
CA GLY A 356 -25.30 5.08 -5.73
C GLY A 356 -25.23 4.49 -4.31
N ASP A 357 -26.38 4.24 -3.74
CA ASP A 357 -26.53 3.72 -2.38
C ASP A 357 -26.06 2.26 -2.32
N ASP A 358 -24.91 2.02 -1.71
CA ASP A 358 -24.32 0.69 -1.49
C ASP A 358 -24.96 -0.10 -0.33
N SER A 359 -26.12 0.36 0.15
CA SER A 359 -26.85 -0.35 1.18
C SER A 359 -27.23 -1.76 0.70
N ILE A 360 -26.87 -2.76 1.47
CA ILE A 360 -27.24 -4.17 1.24
C ILE A 360 -28.78 -4.33 1.17
N THR A 361 -29.52 -3.42 1.83
CA THR A 361 -30.99 -3.44 1.93
C THR A 361 -31.69 -2.64 0.83
N ARG A 362 -30.97 -2.07 -0.16
CA ARG A 362 -31.55 -1.22 -1.22
C ARG A 362 -32.65 -1.91 -2.06
N PHE A 363 -32.65 -3.23 -2.09
CA PHE A 363 -33.67 -4.04 -2.79
C PHE A 363 -34.77 -4.54 -1.87
N ASP A 364 -34.68 -4.32 -0.56
CA ASP A 364 -35.72 -4.70 0.37
C ASP A 364 -36.89 -3.71 0.29
N LYS A 365 -38.08 -4.20 -0.11
CA LYS A 365 -39.29 -3.37 -0.08
C LYS A 365 -39.56 -2.99 1.38
N PRO A 366 -39.83 -1.70 1.69
CA PRO A 366 -40.17 -1.30 3.03
C PRO A 366 -41.40 -2.10 3.50
N ARG A 367 -41.23 -2.93 4.51
CA ARG A 367 -42.30 -3.66 5.18
C ARG A 367 -43.18 -2.61 5.86
N ASN A 368 -44.33 -2.31 5.22
CA ASN A 368 -45.37 -1.47 5.79
C ASN A 368 -45.90 -2.15 7.06
N ARG A 369 -45.34 -1.76 8.23
CA ARG A 369 -45.94 -2.09 9.53
C ARG A 369 -47.23 -1.26 9.64
N GLY A 370 -48.32 -1.80 9.08
CA GLY A 370 -49.67 -1.31 9.33
C GLY A 370 -49.93 -1.28 10.83
N ARG A 371 -50.09 -0.10 11.37
CA ARG A 371 -50.70 0.14 12.68
C ARG A 371 -52.12 -0.38 12.64
N ASN A 372 -52.39 -1.61 13.07
CA ASN A 372 -53.73 -2.04 13.44
C ASN A 372 -54.03 -1.60 14.88
N HIS A 373 -54.72 -0.47 14.98
CA HIS A 373 -55.55 -0.15 16.13
C HIS A 373 -56.85 -0.95 16.00
N GLY A 374 -56.98 -2.03 16.76
CA GLY A 374 -58.17 -2.79 16.88
C GLY A 374 -58.67 -2.76 18.33
N HIS A 375 -59.76 -2.06 18.50
CA HIS A 375 -60.56 -1.99 19.72
C HIS A 375 -61.08 -3.35 20.17
N GLY A 376 -61.24 -3.45 21.48
CA GLY A 376 -61.62 -4.50 22.31
C GLY A 376 -62.87 -5.29 22.03
N ARG A 377 -63.00 -6.38 22.74
CA ARG A 377 -64.21 -6.73 23.56
C ARG A 377 -63.98 -8.02 24.29
N SER A 378 -64.31 -7.92 25.59
CA SER A 378 -64.61 -8.92 26.59
C SER A 378 -65.31 -10.21 26.11
N GLY A 379 -64.98 -11.35 26.80
CA GLY A 379 -65.77 -12.58 26.78
C GLY A 379 -65.06 -13.75 27.46
N ARG A 380 -65.31 -13.87 28.72
CA ARG A 380 -65.58 -15.05 29.61
C ARG A 380 -65.40 -16.47 29.03
N GLY A 381 -64.80 -17.30 29.89
CA GLY A 381 -65.17 -18.72 30.09
C GLY A 381 -64.07 -19.68 29.64
N GLY A 382 -63.45 -20.35 30.50
CA GLY A 382 -63.89 -21.59 31.09
C GLY A 382 -62.82 -22.67 31.01
N ARG A 383 -62.29 -23.03 32.13
CA ARG A 383 -62.02 -24.40 32.68
C ARG A 383 -61.18 -25.44 31.90
N ASN A 384 -60.25 -25.94 32.68
CA ASN A 384 -59.79 -27.35 32.80
C ASN A 384 -58.86 -27.88 31.69
N GLY A 385 -57.80 -28.55 31.94
CA GLY A 385 -57.36 -29.40 32.97
C GLY A 385 -56.02 -30.04 32.57
N ARG A 386 -55.27 -30.39 33.55
CA ARG A 386 -54.42 -31.59 33.70
C ARG A 386 -53.75 -32.18 32.43
N SER A 387 -52.57 -32.63 32.38
CA SER A 387 -51.68 -33.23 33.39
C SER A 387 -50.38 -33.68 32.67
N SER A 388 -49.30 -33.70 33.41
CA SER A 388 -48.28 -34.75 33.48
C SER A 388 -47.69 -35.27 32.14
N ASP A 389 -46.51 -35.47 31.95
CA ASP A 389 -45.36 -36.12 32.58
C ASP A 389 -44.22 -36.24 31.58
N LYS A 390 -43.01 -35.95 32.03
CA LYS A 390 -41.84 -36.81 32.18
C LYS A 390 -41.10 -37.33 30.94
N HIS A 391 -39.82 -37.22 31.16
CA HIS A 391 -38.63 -38.00 30.67
C HIS A 391 -38.21 -37.71 29.23
N GLY A 392 -37.01 -37.46 28.95
CA GLY A 392 -35.71 -37.89 29.49
C GLY A 392 -34.87 -38.36 28.31
N ASN A 393 -33.81 -37.79 28.10
CA ASN A 393 -32.45 -38.22 27.80
C ASN A 393 -31.66 -37.07 27.23
#